data_35a0244e369fe1d164c269b6f0cba527
#
_entry.id   35a0244e369fe1d164c269b6f0cba527
#
_cell.length_a   1.000
_cell.length_b   1.000
_cell.length_c   1.000
_cell.angle_alpha   90.00
_cell.angle_beta   90.00
_cell.angle_gamma   90.00
#
_symmetry.space_group_name_H-M   'P 1'
#
loop_
_entity.id
_entity.type
_entity.pdbx_description
1 polymer ?
#
loop_
_entity_poly.entity_id
_entity_poly.type
_entity_poly.pdbx_seq_one_letter_code
_entity_poly.pdbx_strand_id
1 'polypeptide(L)'
;MANIFDYIKWRGDLSFTQDPVNAVDALIFSALSYIRYVAPAEVGPDAPVTLRKASSDYFIQDSLDNKYRVKSDMDLLRAAAESNRFGLTKLCMYREQFIPEQETQFAAMTFLLDDGTMFLAFRGTDSTLIGWKEDFNMAFQQTVPSQLMAVEYVREVAAEYALPMRLGGHSKGGNVAVFASARSSPMVQQRILEVYNNDGPGFTKYLMGDPGYLAMVPRIKTYIPQSSVIGMLLEHEEPYTVISSKSVGLLQHDPYSWEVMANGLIPMEGITESSQFLDTTIKTWFSNMTNQERGKLVDAMFELLGTGDVDKAMDIFHPKNLHIYLKTLSGDENMRKILSTEFQSLMEATRKARAKLEGSKTPPDLPREEDSVTENGPDWERPLLP
;
A
#
# COMPACT_ATOMS: atom_id res chain seq x y z
N MET A 1 13.13 -10.76 -15.56
CA MET A 1 12.36 -11.61 -14.66
C MET A 1 10.88 -11.37 -14.89
N ALA A 2 10.04 -12.34 -14.55
CA ALA A 2 8.61 -12.33 -14.84
C ALA A 2 7.83 -11.39 -13.94
N ASN A 3 6.67 -10.92 -14.39
CA ASN A 3 5.77 -10.08 -13.64
C ASN A 3 4.30 -10.57 -13.78
N ILE A 4 3.33 -9.78 -13.34
CA ILE A 4 1.91 -10.15 -13.37
C ILE A 4 1.38 -10.47 -14.78
N PHE A 5 1.94 -9.86 -15.85
CA PHE A 5 1.57 -10.20 -17.23
C PHE A 5 2.05 -11.60 -17.63
N ASP A 6 3.24 -11.99 -17.18
CA ASP A 6 3.76 -13.34 -17.42
C ASP A 6 2.97 -14.37 -16.59
N TYR A 7 2.57 -14.02 -15.36
CA TYR A 7 1.67 -14.86 -14.56
C TYR A 7 0.35 -15.13 -15.28
N ILE A 8 -0.29 -14.11 -15.85
CA ILE A 8 -1.52 -14.30 -16.62
C ILE A 8 -1.31 -15.26 -17.80
N LYS A 9 -0.15 -15.22 -18.48
CA LYS A 9 0.18 -16.16 -19.56
C LYS A 9 0.35 -17.59 -19.06
N TRP A 10 0.89 -17.79 -17.84
CA TRP A 10 1.16 -19.15 -17.31
C TRP A 10 -0.02 -19.78 -16.61
N ARG A 11 -0.82 -18.95 -15.92
CA ARG A 11 -1.89 -19.41 -15.02
C ARG A 11 -3.27 -18.94 -15.46
N GLY A 12 -3.34 -18.11 -16.49
CA GLY A 12 -4.59 -17.55 -16.98
C GLY A 12 -5.56 -18.59 -17.60
N ASP A 13 -5.11 -19.81 -17.84
CA ASP A 13 -5.92 -20.96 -18.28
C ASP A 13 -6.63 -21.67 -17.13
N LEU A 14 -6.16 -21.55 -15.90
CA LEU A 14 -6.71 -22.21 -14.71
C LEU A 14 -7.77 -21.34 -14.03
N SER A 15 -8.92 -21.92 -13.73
CA SER A 15 -9.96 -21.27 -12.94
C SER A 15 -9.57 -21.18 -11.44
N PHE A 16 -10.27 -20.39 -10.63
CA PHE A 16 -10.02 -20.31 -9.18
C PHE A 16 -10.44 -21.59 -8.46
N THR A 17 -11.35 -22.39 -9.05
CA THR A 17 -11.68 -23.73 -8.57
C THR A 17 -10.52 -24.72 -8.75
N GLN A 18 -9.73 -24.58 -9.83
CA GLN A 18 -8.60 -25.47 -10.14
C GLN A 18 -7.33 -25.04 -9.39
N ASP A 19 -7.10 -23.75 -9.25
CA ASP A 19 -5.96 -23.16 -8.55
C ASP A 19 -6.45 -22.00 -7.66
N PRO A 20 -6.51 -22.19 -6.33
CA PRO A 20 -7.07 -21.18 -5.42
C PRO A 20 -6.41 -19.80 -5.55
N VAL A 21 -7.13 -18.76 -5.11
CA VAL A 21 -6.63 -17.37 -5.09
C VAL A 21 -5.31 -17.29 -4.34
N ASN A 22 -4.34 -16.59 -4.93
CA ASN A 22 -3.02 -16.38 -4.36
C ASN A 22 -2.64 -14.87 -4.35
N ALA A 23 -1.46 -14.54 -3.86
CA ALA A 23 -0.98 -13.16 -3.73
C ALA A 23 -0.88 -12.41 -5.07
N VAL A 24 -0.56 -13.12 -6.17
CA VAL A 24 -0.45 -12.51 -7.51
C VAL A 24 -1.84 -12.17 -8.04
N ASP A 25 -2.82 -13.04 -7.82
CA ASP A 25 -4.23 -12.74 -8.17
C ASP A 25 -4.75 -11.53 -7.41
N ALA A 26 -4.47 -11.48 -6.10
CA ALA A 26 -4.86 -10.35 -5.25
C ALA A 26 -4.23 -9.04 -5.73
N LEU A 27 -2.96 -9.06 -6.18
CA LEU A 27 -2.29 -7.91 -6.78
C LEU A 27 -2.95 -7.51 -8.10
N ILE A 28 -3.32 -8.47 -8.95
CA ILE A 28 -4.03 -8.23 -10.21
C ILE A 28 -5.40 -7.60 -9.96
N PHE A 29 -6.21 -8.14 -9.04
CA PHE A 29 -7.50 -7.53 -8.67
C PHE A 29 -7.32 -6.13 -8.10
N SER A 30 -6.30 -5.91 -7.27
CA SER A 30 -5.96 -4.59 -6.73
C SER A 30 -5.58 -3.60 -7.84
N ALA A 31 -4.80 -4.03 -8.84
CA ALA A 31 -4.44 -3.21 -9.99
C ALA A 31 -5.64 -2.94 -10.93
N LEU A 32 -6.51 -3.92 -11.14
CA LEU A 32 -7.74 -3.74 -11.93
C LEU A 32 -8.70 -2.70 -11.30
N SER A 33 -8.60 -2.43 -10.00
CA SER A 33 -9.41 -1.39 -9.35
C SER A 33 -9.07 0.04 -9.78
N TYR A 34 -7.93 0.26 -10.43
CA TYR A 34 -7.56 1.57 -10.98
C TYR A 34 -8.32 1.92 -12.27
N ILE A 35 -8.94 0.93 -12.93
CA ILE A 35 -9.76 1.16 -14.12
C ILE A 35 -11.07 1.85 -13.73
N ARG A 36 -11.40 2.93 -14.42
CA ARG A 36 -12.71 3.58 -14.33
C ARG A 36 -13.65 2.93 -15.32
N TYR A 37 -14.34 1.90 -14.86
CA TYR A 37 -15.28 1.17 -15.70
C TYR A 37 -16.44 2.07 -16.12
N VAL A 38 -16.93 1.83 -17.33
CA VAL A 38 -18.04 2.58 -17.90
C VAL A 38 -19.34 2.15 -17.26
N ALA A 39 -20.22 3.15 -17.06
CA ALA A 39 -21.57 2.98 -16.51
C ALA A 39 -21.59 2.23 -15.17
N PRO A 40 -21.12 2.87 -14.06
CA PRO A 40 -21.23 2.32 -12.73
C PRO A 40 -22.67 1.86 -12.37
N ALA A 41 -23.67 2.55 -12.94
CA ALA A 41 -25.08 2.22 -12.72
C ALA A 41 -25.52 0.89 -13.39
N GLU A 42 -24.76 0.41 -14.38
CA GLU A 42 -25.06 -0.88 -15.05
C GLU A 42 -24.37 -2.08 -14.36
N VAL A 43 -23.40 -1.82 -13.46
CA VAL A 43 -22.67 -2.84 -12.69
C VAL A 43 -23.21 -2.89 -11.25
N GLY A 44 -24.53 -2.83 -11.12
CA GLY A 44 -25.21 -2.97 -9.83
C GLY A 44 -25.21 -4.40 -9.28
N PRO A 45 -25.71 -4.64 -8.07
CA PRO A 45 -25.79 -5.97 -7.47
C PRO A 45 -26.61 -6.94 -8.32
N ASP A 46 -27.69 -6.46 -8.97
CA ASP A 46 -28.64 -7.27 -9.74
C ASP A 46 -28.17 -7.59 -11.16
N ALA A 47 -27.10 -6.96 -11.65
CA ALA A 47 -26.60 -7.13 -13.01
C ALA A 47 -25.07 -7.23 -13.07
N PRO A 48 -24.46 -8.27 -12.46
CA PRO A 48 -23.02 -8.45 -12.54
C PRO A 48 -22.59 -8.76 -13.98
N VAL A 49 -21.53 -8.09 -14.44
CA VAL A 49 -20.95 -8.24 -15.78
C VAL A 49 -19.61 -8.98 -15.72
N THR A 50 -19.30 -9.83 -16.70
CA THR A 50 -17.97 -10.46 -16.75
C THR A 50 -16.88 -9.43 -17.03
N LEU A 51 -15.67 -9.67 -16.52
CA LEU A 51 -14.52 -8.80 -16.82
C LEU A 51 -14.29 -8.69 -18.33
N ARG A 52 -14.51 -9.77 -19.07
CA ARG A 52 -14.44 -9.79 -20.54
C ARG A 52 -15.41 -8.81 -21.18
N LYS A 53 -16.66 -8.78 -20.72
CA LYS A 53 -17.67 -7.83 -21.20
C LYS A 53 -17.31 -6.39 -20.80
N ALA A 54 -16.96 -6.18 -19.55
CA ALA A 54 -16.55 -4.87 -19.04
C ALA A 54 -15.34 -4.30 -19.80
N SER A 55 -14.36 -5.15 -20.13
CA SER A 55 -13.21 -4.79 -20.96
C SER A 55 -13.64 -4.41 -22.39
N SER A 56 -14.52 -5.20 -23.01
CA SER A 56 -15.05 -4.88 -24.34
C SER A 56 -15.74 -3.51 -24.36
N ASP A 57 -16.61 -3.25 -23.37
CA ASP A 57 -17.34 -1.99 -23.27
C ASP A 57 -16.39 -0.80 -23.01
N TYR A 58 -15.35 -1.02 -22.21
CA TYR A 58 -14.33 -0.01 -21.94
C TYR A 58 -13.60 0.45 -23.21
N PHE A 59 -13.20 -0.50 -24.09
CA PHE A 59 -12.43 -0.20 -25.31
C PHE A 59 -13.28 0.28 -26.50
N ILE A 60 -14.61 0.12 -26.47
CA ILE A 60 -15.51 0.62 -27.51
C ILE A 60 -15.73 2.13 -27.43
N GLN A 61 -15.45 2.76 -26.27
CA GLN A 61 -15.71 4.19 -26.08
C GLN A 61 -14.70 5.08 -26.82
N ASP A 62 -15.21 6.13 -27.45
CA ASP A 62 -14.44 7.06 -28.29
C ASP A 62 -13.38 7.88 -27.54
N SER A 63 -13.48 8.03 -26.21
CA SER A 63 -12.51 8.74 -25.39
C SER A 63 -12.07 7.89 -24.20
N LEU A 64 -10.77 7.59 -24.15
CA LEU A 64 -10.13 6.91 -23.03
C LEU A 64 -9.50 7.91 -22.04
N ASP A 65 -9.64 9.22 -22.27
CA ASP A 65 -9.06 10.25 -21.41
C ASP A 65 -9.59 10.12 -19.98
N ASN A 66 -8.68 10.13 -19.02
CA ASN A 66 -8.96 10.02 -17.58
C ASN A 66 -9.60 8.69 -17.10
N LYS A 67 -9.57 7.61 -17.91
CA LYS A 67 -10.14 6.29 -17.53
C LYS A 67 -9.12 5.34 -16.93
N TYR A 68 -7.84 5.66 -16.98
CA TYR A 68 -6.75 4.85 -16.43
C TYR A 68 -5.68 5.75 -15.79
N ARG A 69 -4.97 5.20 -14.83
CA ARG A 69 -3.86 5.89 -14.14
C ARG A 69 -2.60 5.89 -15.00
N VAL A 70 -2.23 4.72 -15.52
CA VAL A 70 -1.08 4.48 -16.39
C VAL A 70 -1.44 3.51 -17.52
N LYS A 71 -0.68 3.53 -18.62
CA LYS A 71 -0.93 2.65 -19.77
C LYS A 71 -1.01 1.18 -19.40
N SER A 72 -0.19 0.73 -18.47
CA SER A 72 -0.16 -0.67 -18.00
C SER A 72 -1.50 -1.11 -17.40
N ASP A 73 -2.33 -0.21 -16.87
CA ASP A 73 -3.67 -0.54 -16.36
C ASP A 73 -4.56 -1.06 -17.51
N MET A 74 -4.52 -0.41 -18.70
CA MET A 74 -5.26 -0.86 -19.87
C MET A 74 -4.72 -2.18 -20.43
N ASP A 75 -3.40 -2.34 -20.47
CA ASP A 75 -2.76 -3.56 -20.92
C ASP A 75 -3.12 -4.74 -20.00
N LEU A 76 -3.20 -4.49 -18.67
CA LEU A 76 -3.65 -5.48 -17.69
C LEU A 76 -5.13 -5.85 -17.89
N LEU A 77 -6.00 -4.85 -18.07
CA LEU A 77 -7.43 -5.11 -18.32
C LEU A 77 -7.63 -6.02 -19.53
N ARG A 78 -6.90 -5.75 -20.62
CA ARG A 78 -6.96 -6.58 -21.83
C ARG A 78 -6.47 -8.00 -21.57
N ALA A 79 -5.27 -8.14 -20.99
CA ALA A 79 -4.69 -9.45 -20.72
C ALA A 79 -5.54 -10.29 -19.74
N ALA A 80 -6.05 -9.68 -18.68
CA ALA A 80 -6.90 -10.35 -17.71
C ALA A 80 -8.25 -10.76 -18.34
N ALA A 81 -8.88 -9.87 -19.12
CA ALA A 81 -10.16 -10.17 -19.77
C ALA A 81 -10.09 -11.30 -20.81
N GLU A 82 -8.94 -11.45 -21.49
CA GLU A 82 -8.70 -12.53 -22.46
C GLU A 82 -8.45 -13.88 -21.78
N SER A 83 -7.98 -13.89 -20.53
CA SER A 83 -7.71 -15.12 -19.78
C SER A 83 -8.99 -15.84 -19.35
N ASN A 84 -8.91 -17.16 -19.12
CA ASN A 84 -10.01 -17.91 -18.51
C ASN A 84 -10.15 -17.60 -17.02
N ARG A 85 -9.01 -17.40 -16.33
CA ARG A 85 -8.96 -17.16 -14.88
C ARG A 85 -9.70 -15.89 -14.48
N PHE A 86 -9.41 -14.77 -15.13
CA PHE A 86 -9.98 -13.48 -14.77
C PHE A 86 -11.16 -13.08 -15.66
N GLY A 87 -11.16 -13.44 -16.94
CA GLY A 87 -12.12 -12.95 -17.91
C GLY A 87 -13.57 -13.36 -17.63
N LEU A 88 -13.77 -14.47 -16.91
CA LEU A 88 -15.09 -14.98 -16.52
C LEU A 88 -15.52 -14.50 -15.12
N THR A 89 -14.65 -13.86 -14.34
CA THR A 89 -15.06 -13.24 -13.07
C THR A 89 -16.11 -12.18 -13.33
N LYS A 90 -17.06 -12.05 -12.42
CA LYS A 90 -18.14 -11.08 -12.57
C LYS A 90 -17.89 -9.86 -11.69
N LEU A 91 -17.88 -8.69 -12.28
CA LEU A 91 -17.82 -7.41 -11.59
C LEU A 91 -19.21 -7.00 -11.14
N CYS A 92 -19.32 -6.52 -9.91
CA CYS A 92 -20.53 -5.92 -9.36
C CYS A 92 -20.18 -4.88 -8.30
N MET A 93 -21.17 -4.15 -7.85
CA MET A 93 -21.06 -3.18 -6.75
C MET A 93 -19.98 -2.12 -7.00
N TYR A 94 -19.70 -1.72 -8.26
CA TYR A 94 -18.74 -0.66 -8.53
C TYR A 94 -19.18 0.65 -7.88
N ARG A 95 -18.25 1.28 -7.16
CA ARG A 95 -18.46 2.59 -6.53
C ARG A 95 -17.25 3.47 -6.76
N GLU A 96 -17.49 4.71 -7.18
CA GLU A 96 -16.47 5.75 -7.25
C GLU A 96 -17.04 7.05 -6.68
N GLN A 97 -16.26 7.69 -5.80
CA GLN A 97 -16.60 8.97 -5.19
C GLN A 97 -15.37 9.86 -5.16
N PHE A 98 -15.55 11.07 -5.65
CA PHE A 98 -14.55 12.13 -5.63
C PHE A 98 -15.20 13.38 -5.04
N ILE A 99 -14.80 13.75 -3.81
CA ILE A 99 -15.40 14.83 -3.03
C ILE A 99 -14.28 15.79 -2.61
N PRO A 100 -13.93 16.79 -3.46
CA PRO A 100 -12.82 17.71 -3.20
C PRO A 100 -12.95 18.45 -1.86
N GLU A 101 -14.16 18.85 -1.49
CA GLU A 101 -14.44 19.60 -0.26
C GLU A 101 -14.15 18.79 1.00
N GLN A 102 -14.11 17.47 0.90
CA GLN A 102 -13.77 16.54 1.98
C GLN A 102 -12.39 15.91 1.76
N GLU A 103 -11.61 16.39 0.79
CA GLU A 103 -10.30 15.84 0.44
C GLU A 103 -10.34 14.33 0.20
N THR A 104 -11.42 13.85 -0.45
CA THR A 104 -11.76 12.43 -0.52
C THR A 104 -11.71 11.90 -1.94
N GLN A 105 -11.02 10.77 -2.08
CA GLN A 105 -11.02 9.96 -3.29
C GLN A 105 -11.20 8.49 -2.91
N PHE A 106 -12.34 7.93 -3.25
CA PHE A 106 -12.68 6.53 -2.96
C PHE A 106 -13.16 5.81 -4.22
N ALA A 107 -12.68 4.59 -4.45
CA ALA A 107 -13.33 3.66 -5.35
C ALA A 107 -13.15 2.21 -4.87
N ALA A 108 -14.16 1.41 -5.12
CA ALA A 108 -14.16 -0.01 -4.82
C ALA A 108 -15.01 -0.78 -5.84
N MET A 109 -14.70 -2.06 -5.98
CA MET A 109 -15.47 -2.99 -6.79
C MET A 109 -15.39 -4.41 -6.21
N THR A 110 -16.38 -5.21 -6.52
CA THR A 110 -16.42 -6.61 -6.10
C THR A 110 -16.33 -7.52 -7.32
N PHE A 111 -15.45 -8.52 -7.23
CA PHE A 111 -15.30 -9.59 -8.19
C PHE A 111 -15.90 -10.87 -7.60
N LEU A 112 -16.91 -11.47 -8.25
CA LEU A 112 -17.45 -12.78 -7.91
C LEU A 112 -16.65 -13.85 -8.66
N LEU A 113 -16.06 -14.79 -7.92
CA LEU A 113 -15.16 -15.81 -8.44
C LEU A 113 -15.90 -17.13 -8.66
N ASP A 114 -15.36 -18.01 -9.51
CA ASP A 114 -15.94 -19.31 -9.84
C ASP A 114 -15.74 -20.37 -8.74
N ASP A 115 -14.90 -20.09 -7.73
CA ASP A 115 -14.75 -20.91 -6.53
C ASP A 115 -15.83 -20.67 -5.46
N GLY A 116 -16.82 -19.84 -5.75
CA GLY A 116 -17.87 -19.46 -4.81
C GLY A 116 -17.45 -18.43 -3.76
N THR A 117 -16.32 -17.76 -3.95
CA THR A 117 -15.86 -16.65 -3.11
C THR A 117 -15.94 -15.33 -3.86
N MET A 118 -15.65 -14.22 -3.18
CA MET A 118 -15.56 -12.91 -3.81
C MET A 118 -14.31 -12.16 -3.36
N PHE A 119 -13.85 -11.24 -4.22
CA PHE A 119 -12.74 -10.35 -3.92
C PHE A 119 -13.21 -8.89 -3.99
N LEU A 120 -13.09 -8.16 -2.88
CA LEU A 120 -13.39 -6.74 -2.78
C LEU A 120 -12.11 -5.96 -2.98
N ALA A 121 -12.01 -5.27 -4.11
CA ALA A 121 -10.83 -4.49 -4.48
C ALA A 121 -11.04 -3.01 -4.19
N PHE A 122 -10.12 -2.42 -3.43
CA PHE A 122 -10.10 -1.00 -3.11
C PHE A 122 -9.01 -0.30 -3.90
N ARG A 123 -9.40 0.77 -4.60
CA ARG A 123 -8.45 1.57 -5.40
C ARG A 123 -7.55 2.39 -4.49
N GLY A 124 -6.28 2.42 -4.81
CA GLY A 124 -5.31 3.36 -4.26
C GLY A 124 -5.49 4.76 -4.83
N THR A 125 -4.58 5.64 -4.46
CA THR A 125 -4.57 7.02 -4.93
C THR A 125 -4.29 7.07 -6.43
N ASP A 126 -5.05 7.88 -7.14
CA ASP A 126 -4.71 8.27 -8.51
C ASP A 126 -3.63 9.38 -8.51
N SER A 127 -3.38 10.00 -9.65
CA SER A 127 -2.37 11.05 -9.77
C SER A 127 -2.85 12.44 -9.31
N THR A 128 -4.03 12.56 -8.64
CA THR A 128 -4.57 13.87 -8.23
C THR A 128 -3.97 14.37 -6.92
N LEU A 129 -3.83 15.69 -6.77
CA LEU A 129 -3.37 16.31 -5.51
C LEU A 129 -4.30 16.01 -4.33
N ILE A 130 -5.61 15.89 -4.58
CA ILE A 130 -6.62 15.60 -3.55
C ILE A 130 -6.42 14.21 -2.99
N GLY A 131 -6.21 13.20 -3.85
CA GLY A 131 -5.90 11.85 -3.42
C GLY A 131 -4.62 11.80 -2.58
N TRP A 132 -3.59 12.51 -3.00
CA TRP A 132 -2.33 12.61 -2.26
C TRP A 132 -2.51 13.32 -0.91
N LYS A 133 -3.34 14.37 -0.84
CA LYS A 133 -3.64 15.03 0.44
C LYS A 133 -4.32 14.08 1.41
N GLU A 134 -5.27 13.26 0.95
CA GLU A 134 -5.91 12.24 1.77
C GLU A 134 -4.89 11.21 2.31
N ASP A 135 -3.91 10.80 1.49
CA ASP A 135 -2.84 9.89 1.92
C ASP A 135 -1.98 10.50 3.04
N PHE A 136 -1.60 11.77 2.91
CA PHE A 136 -0.85 12.47 3.97
C PHE A 136 -1.68 12.67 5.24
N ASN A 137 -2.99 12.86 5.11
CA ASN A 137 -3.90 12.98 6.25
C ASN A 137 -3.94 11.70 7.10
N MET A 138 -3.70 10.51 6.52
CA MET A 138 -3.60 9.26 7.26
C MET A 138 -2.49 9.29 8.32
N ALA A 139 -1.46 10.13 8.16
CA ALA A 139 -0.34 10.22 9.09
C ALA A 139 -0.69 10.88 10.43
N PHE A 140 -1.82 11.62 10.53
CA PHE A 140 -2.19 12.36 11.73
C PHE A 140 -3.68 12.33 12.09
N GLN A 141 -4.55 12.03 11.13
CA GLN A 141 -5.97 11.81 11.40
C GLN A 141 -6.20 10.39 11.94
N GLN A 142 -7.17 10.24 12.82
CA GLN A 142 -7.57 8.92 13.33
C GLN A 142 -8.19 8.05 12.23
N THR A 143 -8.98 8.70 11.37
CA THR A 143 -9.62 8.08 10.22
C THR A 143 -9.70 9.10 9.09
N VAL A 144 -9.62 8.64 7.84
CA VAL A 144 -9.91 9.44 6.66
C VAL A 144 -11.22 9.00 6.02
N PRO A 145 -11.90 9.86 5.23
CA PRO A 145 -13.20 9.54 4.67
C PRO A 145 -13.23 8.24 3.84
N SER A 146 -12.21 7.97 3.03
CA SER A 146 -12.14 6.73 2.23
C SER A 146 -12.14 5.46 3.08
N GLN A 147 -11.56 5.49 4.29
CA GLN A 147 -11.60 4.36 5.22
C GLN A 147 -13.03 4.09 5.72
N LEU A 148 -13.79 5.15 6.07
CA LEU A 148 -15.18 5.01 6.51
C LEU A 148 -16.08 4.55 5.37
N MET A 149 -15.88 5.05 4.15
CA MET A 149 -16.61 4.61 2.96
C MET A 149 -16.35 3.13 2.64
N ALA A 150 -15.14 2.64 2.91
CA ALA A 150 -14.80 1.22 2.72
C ALA A 150 -15.50 0.31 3.73
N VAL A 151 -15.61 0.73 5.00
CA VAL A 151 -16.41 0.00 6.01
C VAL A 151 -17.86 -0.12 5.57
N GLU A 152 -18.44 0.98 5.07
CA GLU A 152 -19.81 0.99 4.57
C GLU A 152 -19.94 0.10 3.33
N TYR A 153 -19.00 0.17 2.39
CA TYR A 153 -18.97 -0.68 1.21
C TYR A 153 -18.95 -2.18 1.57
N VAL A 154 -18.05 -2.59 2.49
CA VAL A 154 -17.99 -3.98 2.96
C VAL A 154 -19.31 -4.40 3.61
N ARG A 155 -19.94 -3.52 4.41
CA ARG A 155 -21.24 -3.80 5.05
C ARG A 155 -22.33 -4.05 4.02
N GLU A 156 -22.42 -3.23 2.97
CA GLU A 156 -23.41 -3.37 1.90
C GLU A 156 -23.17 -4.63 1.08
N VAL A 157 -21.92 -4.89 0.65
CA VAL A 157 -21.58 -6.12 -0.08
C VAL A 157 -21.88 -7.36 0.75
N ALA A 158 -21.60 -7.34 2.06
CA ALA A 158 -21.88 -8.46 2.95
C ALA A 158 -23.37 -8.68 3.19
N ALA A 159 -24.19 -7.65 3.09
CA ALA A 159 -25.64 -7.75 3.16
C ALA A 159 -26.24 -8.34 1.88
N GLU A 160 -25.69 -7.97 0.72
CA GLU A 160 -26.14 -8.42 -0.60
C GLU A 160 -25.73 -9.86 -0.90
N TYR A 161 -24.46 -10.21 -0.61
CA TYR A 161 -23.89 -11.51 -0.92
C TYR A 161 -23.49 -12.27 0.33
N ALA A 162 -24.05 -13.48 0.53
CA ALA A 162 -23.70 -14.36 1.65
C ALA A 162 -22.43 -15.20 1.41
N LEU A 163 -21.52 -14.76 0.56
CA LEU A 163 -20.31 -15.48 0.17
C LEU A 163 -19.12 -15.18 1.10
N PRO A 164 -18.16 -16.12 1.26
CA PRO A 164 -16.86 -15.81 1.81
C PRO A 164 -16.13 -14.78 0.94
N MET A 165 -15.34 -13.91 1.56
CA MET A 165 -14.72 -12.79 0.84
C MET A 165 -13.24 -12.64 1.14
N ARG A 166 -12.51 -12.11 0.19
CA ARG A 166 -11.18 -11.53 0.35
C ARG A 166 -11.24 -10.04 0.09
N LEU A 167 -10.46 -9.28 0.81
CA LEU A 167 -10.32 -7.85 0.62
C LEU A 167 -8.90 -7.57 0.14
N GLY A 168 -8.71 -6.53 -0.67
CA GLY A 168 -7.35 -6.13 -1.02
C GLY A 168 -7.30 -4.82 -1.78
N GLY A 169 -6.11 -4.25 -1.82
CA GLY A 169 -5.80 -3.03 -2.55
C GLY A 169 -4.30 -2.81 -2.65
N HIS A 170 -3.92 -1.85 -3.47
CA HIS A 170 -2.56 -1.40 -3.64
C HIS A 170 -2.43 0.04 -3.11
N SER A 171 -1.31 0.39 -2.48
CA SER A 171 -1.10 1.72 -1.92
C SER A 171 -2.16 2.07 -0.87
N LYS A 172 -2.76 3.25 -0.89
CA LYS A 172 -3.91 3.62 -0.05
C LYS A 172 -4.99 2.53 -0.02
N GLY A 173 -5.29 1.89 -1.16
CA GLY A 173 -6.28 0.82 -1.24
C GLY A 173 -5.98 -0.36 -0.34
N GLY A 174 -4.71 -0.70 -0.12
CA GLY A 174 -4.27 -1.73 0.82
C GLY A 174 -4.58 -1.35 2.27
N ASN A 175 -4.23 -0.14 2.69
CA ASN A 175 -4.58 0.41 4.00
C ASN A 175 -6.11 0.41 4.21
N VAL A 176 -6.86 0.90 3.21
CA VAL A 176 -8.32 0.97 3.25
C VAL A 176 -8.95 -0.42 3.38
N ALA A 177 -8.42 -1.44 2.69
CA ALA A 177 -8.87 -2.83 2.82
C ALA A 177 -8.67 -3.39 4.23
N VAL A 178 -7.50 -3.15 4.82
CA VAL A 178 -7.20 -3.56 6.21
C VAL A 178 -8.11 -2.84 7.19
N PHE A 179 -8.26 -1.51 7.06
CA PHE A 179 -9.14 -0.73 7.93
C PHE A 179 -10.59 -1.22 7.87
N ALA A 180 -11.11 -1.45 6.66
CA ALA A 180 -12.47 -1.93 6.47
C ALA A 180 -12.68 -3.32 7.10
N SER A 181 -11.70 -4.21 7.00
CA SER A 181 -11.75 -5.53 7.65
C SER A 181 -11.78 -5.41 9.17
N ALA A 182 -10.91 -4.56 9.74
CA ALA A 182 -10.79 -4.32 11.18
C ALA A 182 -12.08 -3.74 11.78
N ARG A 183 -12.73 -2.83 11.05
CA ARG A 183 -13.95 -2.14 11.49
C ARG A 183 -15.26 -2.83 11.09
N SER A 184 -15.18 -3.96 10.42
CA SER A 184 -16.33 -4.81 10.12
C SER A 184 -16.88 -5.48 11.38
N SER A 185 -18.18 -5.77 11.38
CA SER A 185 -18.79 -6.52 12.48
C SER A 185 -18.18 -7.92 12.60
N PRO A 186 -18.18 -8.56 13.80
CA PRO A 186 -17.67 -9.91 13.98
C PRO A 186 -18.27 -10.94 13.03
N MET A 187 -19.56 -10.80 12.68
CA MET A 187 -20.22 -11.69 11.71
C MET A 187 -19.64 -11.54 10.30
N VAL A 188 -19.30 -10.30 9.89
CA VAL A 188 -18.65 -10.04 8.60
C VAL A 188 -17.20 -10.52 8.64
N GLN A 189 -16.46 -10.25 9.72
CA GLN A 189 -15.08 -10.70 9.89
C GLN A 189 -14.94 -12.22 9.79
N GLN A 190 -15.90 -12.99 10.28
CA GLN A 190 -15.89 -14.45 10.14
C GLN A 190 -15.93 -14.93 8.68
N ARG A 191 -16.48 -14.11 7.78
CA ARG A 191 -16.54 -14.39 6.35
C ARG A 191 -15.33 -13.90 5.57
N ILE A 192 -14.48 -13.06 6.16
CA ILE A 192 -13.25 -12.58 5.53
C ILE A 192 -12.18 -13.66 5.65
N LEU A 193 -11.78 -14.23 4.52
CA LEU A 193 -10.76 -15.27 4.43
C LEU A 193 -9.36 -14.68 4.59
N GLU A 194 -9.04 -13.65 3.81
CA GLU A 194 -7.75 -12.97 3.76
C GLU A 194 -7.91 -11.50 3.40
N VAL A 195 -6.95 -10.68 3.82
CA VAL A 195 -6.85 -9.27 3.45
C VAL A 195 -5.46 -9.02 2.87
N TYR A 196 -5.40 -8.48 1.65
CA TYR A 196 -4.17 -8.22 0.93
C TYR A 196 -3.83 -6.74 0.94
N ASN A 197 -2.76 -6.40 1.65
CA ASN A 197 -2.19 -5.06 1.67
C ASN A 197 -0.94 -5.03 0.76
N ASN A 198 -1.08 -4.51 -0.45
CA ASN A 198 0.01 -4.42 -1.41
C ASN A 198 0.65 -3.03 -1.33
N ASP A 199 1.72 -2.89 -0.56
CA ASP A 199 2.51 -1.69 -0.35
C ASP A 199 1.69 -0.47 0.12
N GLY A 200 0.65 -0.73 0.91
CA GLY A 200 -0.13 0.32 1.57
C GLY A 200 0.47 0.69 2.92
N PRO A 201 0.32 1.95 3.36
CA PRO A 201 0.81 2.39 4.66
C PRO A 201 0.13 1.65 5.80
N GLY A 202 0.81 1.56 6.93
CA GLY A 202 0.26 1.07 8.19
C GLY A 202 -0.73 2.04 8.83
N PHE A 203 -0.83 2.01 10.16
CA PHE A 203 -1.82 2.77 10.90
C PHE A 203 -1.19 3.59 12.02
N THR A 204 -1.91 4.62 12.47
CA THR A 204 -1.59 5.33 13.70
C THR A 204 -1.93 4.46 14.90
N LYS A 205 -1.41 4.82 16.08
CA LYS A 205 -1.70 4.12 17.35
C LYS A 205 -3.20 4.00 17.68
N TYR A 206 -4.05 4.73 16.97
CA TYR A 206 -5.51 4.66 17.16
C TYR A 206 -6.09 3.30 16.77
N LEU A 207 -5.58 2.67 15.70
CA LEU A 207 -6.03 1.34 15.28
C LEU A 207 -5.23 0.21 15.96
N MET A 208 -3.96 0.49 16.33
CA MET A 208 -3.12 -0.48 17.03
C MET A 208 -3.77 -0.86 18.36
N GLY A 209 -3.91 -2.13 18.61
CA GLY A 209 -4.61 -2.62 19.81
C GLY A 209 -6.15 -2.63 19.71
N ASP A 210 -6.76 -2.17 18.62
CA ASP A 210 -8.19 -2.33 18.39
C ASP A 210 -8.55 -3.82 18.29
N PRO A 211 -9.55 -4.32 19.06
CA PRO A 211 -9.90 -5.73 19.08
C PRO A 211 -10.28 -6.29 17.71
N GLY A 212 -10.98 -5.49 16.88
CA GLY A 212 -11.35 -5.90 15.52
C GLY A 212 -10.14 -6.01 14.61
N TYR A 213 -9.16 -5.10 14.74
CA TYR A 213 -7.90 -5.19 14.01
C TYR A 213 -7.10 -6.42 14.44
N LEU A 214 -6.90 -6.61 15.74
CA LEU A 214 -6.16 -7.76 16.27
C LEU A 214 -6.78 -9.11 15.85
N ALA A 215 -8.11 -9.18 15.76
CA ALA A 215 -8.82 -10.36 15.27
C ALA A 215 -8.52 -10.66 13.78
N MET A 216 -8.17 -9.63 13.00
CA MET A 216 -7.87 -9.76 11.57
C MET A 216 -6.39 -9.94 11.28
N VAL A 217 -5.46 -9.55 12.18
CA VAL A 217 -4.00 -9.67 12.00
C VAL A 217 -3.56 -11.03 11.42
N PRO A 218 -4.05 -12.20 11.87
CA PRO A 218 -3.63 -13.49 11.32
C PRO A 218 -4.05 -13.73 9.85
N ARG A 219 -4.99 -12.92 9.32
CA ARG A 219 -5.52 -13.03 7.96
C ARG A 219 -5.00 -11.93 7.04
N ILE A 220 -4.25 -10.95 7.57
CA ILE A 220 -3.66 -9.88 6.77
C ILE A 220 -2.37 -10.38 6.13
N LYS A 221 -2.23 -10.14 4.84
CA LYS A 221 -1.07 -10.45 4.02
C LYS A 221 -0.52 -9.15 3.47
N THR A 222 0.51 -8.61 4.10
CA THR A 222 1.17 -7.38 3.70
C THR A 222 2.42 -7.69 2.88
N TYR A 223 2.49 -7.14 1.67
CA TYR A 223 3.63 -7.26 0.74
C TYR A 223 4.22 -5.89 0.50
N ILE A 224 5.53 -5.74 0.69
CA ILE A 224 6.25 -4.49 0.46
C ILE A 224 7.49 -4.75 -0.40
N PRO A 225 7.81 -3.92 -1.41
CA PRO A 225 9.06 -4.05 -2.16
C PRO A 225 10.27 -3.67 -1.30
N GLN A 226 11.47 -4.13 -1.68
CA GLN A 226 12.72 -3.94 -0.92
C GLN A 226 13.05 -2.48 -0.60
N SER A 227 12.71 -1.55 -1.52
CA SER A 227 12.92 -0.10 -1.34
C SER A 227 11.59 0.62 -1.10
N SER A 228 10.63 -0.04 -0.45
CA SER A 228 9.36 0.59 -0.11
C SER A 228 9.59 1.81 0.76
N VAL A 229 8.82 2.84 0.46
CA VAL A 229 8.65 4.04 1.27
C VAL A 229 7.22 4.07 1.80
N ILE A 230 6.24 3.88 0.93
CA ILE A 230 4.81 3.98 1.26
C ILE A 230 4.41 2.87 2.24
N GLY A 231 4.72 1.61 1.94
CA GLY A 231 4.38 0.47 2.79
C GLY A 231 5.12 0.45 4.13
N MET A 232 6.16 1.28 4.30
CA MET A 232 6.88 1.43 5.56
C MET A 232 6.35 2.59 6.41
N LEU A 233 5.46 3.44 5.86
CA LEU A 233 4.87 4.53 6.62
C LEU A 233 3.93 4.00 7.71
N LEU A 234 4.00 4.61 8.89
CA LEU A 234 3.20 4.26 10.07
C LEU A 234 3.54 2.87 10.64
N GLU A 235 2.63 2.27 11.43
CA GLU A 235 2.88 1.04 12.15
C GLU A 235 2.03 -0.11 11.59
N HIS A 236 2.59 -1.32 11.61
CA HIS A 236 1.93 -2.58 11.26
C HIS A 236 2.03 -3.53 12.45
N GLU A 237 0.94 -4.18 12.85
CA GLU A 237 0.96 -5.30 13.81
C GLU A 237 1.17 -6.64 13.09
N GLU A 238 0.68 -6.73 11.86
CA GLU A 238 0.85 -7.93 11.05
C GLU A 238 2.27 -8.04 10.51
N PRO A 239 2.79 -9.26 10.33
CA PRO A 239 4.05 -9.47 9.64
C PRO A 239 3.91 -9.12 8.16
N TYR A 240 4.92 -8.49 7.57
CA TYR A 240 4.97 -8.22 6.15
C TYR A 240 6.01 -9.09 5.44
N THR A 241 5.77 -9.38 4.18
CA THR A 241 6.72 -10.06 3.30
C THR A 241 7.39 -9.04 2.39
N VAL A 242 8.72 -8.96 2.46
CA VAL A 242 9.50 -8.14 1.52
C VAL A 242 9.60 -8.88 0.20
N ILE A 243 9.33 -8.18 -0.91
CA ILE A 243 9.29 -8.77 -2.24
C ILE A 243 10.25 -8.08 -3.21
N SER A 244 10.63 -8.83 -4.24
CA SER A 244 11.50 -8.35 -5.31
C SER A 244 10.74 -7.47 -6.31
N SER A 245 11.40 -6.40 -6.74
CA SER A 245 10.97 -5.54 -7.84
C SER A 245 12.15 -5.24 -8.76
N LYS A 246 11.89 -5.18 -10.07
CA LYS A 246 12.90 -4.78 -11.06
C LYS A 246 13.12 -3.28 -11.16
N SER A 247 12.27 -2.49 -10.53
CA SER A 247 12.44 -1.04 -10.42
C SER A 247 13.36 -0.66 -9.25
N VAL A 248 13.69 0.62 -9.10
CA VAL A 248 14.58 1.13 -8.06
C VAL A 248 13.91 2.24 -7.25
N GLY A 249 14.22 2.32 -5.96
CA GLY A 249 13.72 3.36 -5.06
C GLY A 249 12.20 3.46 -5.07
N LEU A 250 11.65 4.67 -5.10
CA LEU A 250 10.21 4.92 -5.12
C LEU A 250 9.46 4.27 -6.29
N LEU A 251 10.14 4.02 -7.42
CA LEU A 251 9.51 3.35 -8.57
C LEU A 251 9.18 1.88 -8.30
N GLN A 252 9.69 1.29 -7.22
CA GLN A 252 9.29 -0.04 -6.78
C GLN A 252 7.84 -0.10 -6.27
N HIS A 253 7.24 1.06 -5.96
CA HIS A 253 5.82 1.15 -5.60
C HIS A 253 4.89 0.75 -6.76
N ASP A 254 5.36 0.79 -8.00
CA ASP A 254 4.57 0.36 -9.15
C ASP A 254 4.37 -1.17 -9.16
N PRO A 255 3.12 -1.68 -9.02
CA PRO A 255 2.82 -3.11 -8.95
C PRO A 255 3.23 -3.89 -10.21
N TYR A 256 3.35 -3.21 -11.34
CA TYR A 256 3.80 -3.81 -12.61
C TYR A 256 5.30 -4.14 -12.63
N SER A 257 6.05 -3.59 -11.69
CA SER A 257 7.48 -3.85 -11.52
C SER A 257 7.78 -5.06 -10.62
N TRP A 258 6.77 -5.59 -9.90
CA TRP A 258 6.96 -6.66 -8.93
C TRP A 258 7.23 -7.99 -9.61
N GLU A 259 8.15 -8.76 -9.05
CA GLU A 259 8.63 -9.99 -9.67
C GLU A 259 7.86 -11.20 -9.16
N VAL A 260 7.49 -12.05 -10.11
CA VAL A 260 6.65 -13.23 -9.89
C VAL A 260 7.42 -14.50 -10.28
N MET A 261 7.23 -15.55 -9.48
CA MET A 261 7.71 -16.90 -9.78
C MET A 261 6.59 -17.89 -9.48
N ALA A 262 6.24 -18.70 -10.48
CA ALA A 262 5.11 -19.64 -10.43
C ALA A 262 3.79 -18.91 -10.04
N ASN A 263 3.25 -19.17 -8.86
CA ASN A 263 2.02 -18.57 -8.32
C ASN A 263 2.25 -17.64 -7.12
N GLY A 264 3.46 -17.10 -6.97
CA GLY A 264 3.82 -16.24 -5.85
C GLY A 264 4.66 -15.03 -6.24
N LEU A 265 4.67 -14.03 -5.39
CA LEU A 265 5.63 -12.94 -5.42
C LEU A 265 6.99 -13.44 -4.93
N ILE A 266 8.10 -12.99 -5.51
CA ILE A 266 9.44 -13.45 -5.11
C ILE A 266 9.83 -12.80 -3.77
N PRO A 267 9.97 -13.59 -2.68
CA PRO A 267 10.35 -13.04 -1.39
C PRO A 267 11.83 -12.66 -1.35
N MET A 268 12.14 -11.66 -0.54
CA MET A 268 13.49 -11.17 -0.27
C MET A 268 13.78 -11.21 1.22
N GLU A 269 15.05 -11.24 1.61
CA GLU A 269 15.46 -11.34 3.01
C GLU A 269 15.07 -10.11 3.86
N GLY A 270 14.98 -8.93 3.24
CA GLY A 270 14.61 -7.72 3.95
C GLY A 270 14.63 -6.47 3.07
N ILE A 271 14.25 -5.35 3.68
CA ILE A 271 14.26 -4.03 3.05
C ILE A 271 15.69 -3.49 2.93
N THR A 272 15.94 -2.64 1.95
CA THR A 272 17.26 -2.01 1.73
C THR A 272 17.63 -1.06 2.88
N GLU A 273 18.95 -0.85 3.09
CA GLU A 273 19.44 0.13 4.06
C GLU A 273 18.90 1.54 3.81
N SER A 274 18.74 1.92 2.54
CA SER A 274 18.17 3.21 2.15
C SER A 274 16.69 3.32 2.56
N SER A 275 15.91 2.24 2.43
CA SER A 275 14.53 2.20 2.90
C SER A 275 14.45 2.27 4.42
N GLN A 276 15.29 1.53 5.14
CA GLN A 276 15.39 1.61 6.60
C GLN A 276 15.77 3.02 7.08
N PHE A 277 16.71 3.66 6.39
CA PHE A 277 17.12 5.03 6.70
C PHE A 277 15.97 6.02 6.50
N LEU A 278 15.25 5.92 5.40
CA LEU A 278 14.12 6.79 5.10
C LEU A 278 12.96 6.57 6.08
N ASP A 279 12.61 5.31 6.37
CA ASP A 279 11.60 4.96 7.38
C ASP A 279 11.95 5.54 8.76
N THR A 280 13.19 5.31 9.23
CA THR A 280 13.67 5.84 10.49
C THR A 280 13.64 7.38 10.52
N THR A 281 13.98 8.02 9.40
CA THR A 281 13.95 9.48 9.27
C THR A 281 12.53 10.01 9.38
N ILE A 282 11.59 9.45 8.62
CA ILE A 282 10.18 9.88 8.60
C ILE A 282 9.52 9.64 9.97
N LYS A 283 9.71 8.45 10.56
CA LYS A 283 9.19 8.14 11.90
C LYS A 283 9.76 9.07 12.96
N THR A 284 11.06 9.36 12.91
CA THR A 284 11.71 10.31 13.84
C THR A 284 11.15 11.71 13.64
N TRP A 285 11.00 12.15 12.40
CA TRP A 285 10.46 13.48 12.09
C TRP A 285 9.00 13.61 12.58
N PHE A 286 8.14 12.69 12.23
CA PHE A 286 6.74 12.71 12.68
C PHE A 286 6.59 12.56 14.20
N SER A 287 7.43 11.76 14.87
CA SER A 287 7.37 11.61 16.33
C SER A 287 7.67 12.93 17.10
N ASN A 288 8.37 13.85 16.47
CA ASN A 288 8.68 15.17 17.03
C ASN A 288 7.54 16.19 16.85
N MET A 289 6.49 15.85 16.10
CA MET A 289 5.35 16.72 15.80
C MET A 289 4.09 16.26 16.52
N THR A 290 3.32 17.22 16.99
CA THR A 290 1.92 16.99 17.36
C THR A 290 1.05 16.77 16.10
N ASN A 291 -0.12 16.16 16.26
CA ASN A 291 -1.08 16.01 15.14
C ASN A 291 -1.48 17.35 14.52
N GLN A 292 -1.56 18.42 15.33
CA GLN A 292 -1.89 19.75 14.84
C GLN A 292 -0.76 20.32 13.95
N GLU A 293 0.50 20.11 14.33
CA GLU A 293 1.66 20.53 13.51
C GLU A 293 1.73 19.76 12.20
N ARG A 294 1.49 18.44 12.23
CA ARG A 294 1.40 17.63 11.01
C ARG A 294 0.30 18.13 10.08
N GLY A 295 -0.90 18.43 10.62
CA GLY A 295 -2.00 19.00 9.85
C GLY A 295 -1.61 20.33 9.19
N LYS A 296 -1.04 21.26 9.95
CA LYS A 296 -0.56 22.56 9.42
C LYS A 296 0.49 22.41 8.33
N LEU A 297 1.42 21.46 8.48
CA LEU A 297 2.42 21.16 7.47
C LEU A 297 1.76 20.64 6.18
N VAL A 298 0.86 19.66 6.29
CA VAL A 298 0.14 19.08 5.15
C VAL A 298 -0.68 20.17 4.45
N ASP A 299 -1.44 20.98 5.18
CA ASP A 299 -2.23 22.08 4.61
C ASP A 299 -1.34 23.09 3.89
N ALA A 300 -0.27 23.59 4.52
CA ALA A 300 0.64 24.55 3.90
C ALA A 300 1.34 23.97 2.66
N MET A 301 1.69 22.68 2.68
CA MET A 301 2.32 22.00 1.55
C MET A 301 1.34 21.89 0.38
N PHE A 302 0.13 21.41 0.61
CA PHE A 302 -0.86 21.23 -0.46
C PHE A 302 -1.46 22.55 -0.94
N GLU A 303 -1.56 23.58 -0.09
CA GLU A 303 -1.88 24.95 -0.50
C GLU A 303 -0.82 25.50 -1.46
N LEU A 304 0.47 25.34 -1.12
CA LEU A 304 1.58 25.72 -2.00
C LEU A 304 1.52 24.97 -3.34
N LEU A 305 1.38 23.66 -3.32
CA LEU A 305 1.31 22.83 -4.53
C LEU A 305 0.11 23.18 -5.40
N GLY A 306 -1.03 23.52 -4.80
CA GLY A 306 -2.25 23.96 -5.49
C GLY A 306 -2.13 25.32 -6.18
N THR A 307 -1.10 26.13 -5.91
CA THR A 307 -0.83 27.37 -6.66
C THR A 307 -0.21 27.12 -8.03
N GLY A 308 0.34 25.93 -8.25
CA GLY A 308 0.92 25.50 -9.52
C GLY A 308 -0.12 24.99 -10.51
N ASP A 309 0.32 24.84 -11.77
CA ASP A 309 -0.44 24.17 -12.83
C ASP A 309 -0.16 22.66 -12.74
N VAL A 310 -0.84 21.99 -11.82
CA VAL A 310 -0.57 20.60 -11.42
C VAL A 310 -1.81 19.75 -11.66
N ASP A 311 -1.85 19.07 -12.80
CA ASP A 311 -2.86 18.05 -13.09
C ASP A 311 -2.44 16.67 -12.55
N LYS A 312 -1.14 16.39 -12.57
CA LYS A 312 -0.55 15.13 -12.11
C LYS A 312 0.60 15.39 -11.14
N ALA A 313 0.82 14.45 -10.24
CA ALA A 313 1.88 14.55 -9.23
C ALA A 313 3.28 14.85 -9.79
N MET A 314 3.61 14.38 -10.99
CA MET A 314 4.91 14.68 -11.62
C MET A 314 5.05 16.14 -12.05
N ASP A 315 3.94 16.85 -12.26
CA ASP A 315 3.95 18.27 -12.65
C ASP A 315 4.46 19.16 -11.51
N ILE A 316 4.43 18.68 -10.27
CA ILE A 316 4.99 19.37 -9.09
C ILE A 316 6.43 19.82 -9.34
N PHE A 317 7.22 18.99 -10.01
CA PHE A 317 8.65 19.25 -10.27
C PHE A 317 8.91 20.00 -11.57
N HIS A 318 7.85 20.38 -12.29
CA HIS A 318 8.03 21.14 -13.53
C HIS A 318 8.63 22.53 -13.24
N PRO A 319 9.65 23.01 -13.99
CA PRO A 319 10.33 24.29 -13.72
C PRO A 319 9.39 25.49 -13.63
N LYS A 320 8.31 25.52 -14.42
CA LYS A 320 7.25 26.55 -14.35
C LYS A 320 6.61 26.61 -12.96
N ASN A 321 6.25 25.44 -12.39
CA ASN A 321 5.62 25.34 -11.09
C ASN A 321 6.59 25.71 -9.96
N LEU A 322 7.86 25.31 -10.06
CA LEU A 322 8.88 25.72 -9.10
C LEU A 322 9.00 27.25 -9.00
N HIS A 323 8.94 27.97 -10.12
CA HIS A 323 8.93 29.44 -10.11
C HIS A 323 7.69 30.01 -9.40
N ILE A 324 6.49 29.43 -9.65
CA ILE A 324 5.26 29.82 -8.98
C ILE A 324 5.38 29.59 -7.46
N TYR A 325 5.87 28.44 -7.02
CA TYR A 325 6.07 28.12 -5.60
C TYR A 325 7.01 29.09 -4.91
N LEU A 326 8.14 29.42 -5.50
CA LEU A 326 9.08 30.41 -4.96
C LEU A 326 8.42 31.80 -4.82
N LYS A 327 7.62 32.21 -5.79
CA LYS A 327 6.87 33.48 -5.74
C LYS A 327 5.83 33.45 -4.62
N THR A 328 5.06 32.40 -4.48
CA THR A 328 4.06 32.22 -3.41
C THR A 328 4.72 32.27 -2.04
N LEU A 329 5.80 31.52 -1.83
CA LEU A 329 6.56 31.52 -0.57
C LEU A 329 7.15 32.89 -0.24
N SER A 330 7.53 33.69 -1.23
CA SER A 330 8.03 35.06 -0.99
C SER A 330 6.94 36.01 -0.52
N GLY A 331 5.68 35.75 -0.91
CA GLY A 331 4.50 36.57 -0.58
C GLY A 331 3.77 36.15 0.70
N ASP A 332 3.94 34.89 1.15
CA ASP A 332 3.28 34.35 2.35
C ASP A 332 4.31 34.03 3.45
N GLU A 333 4.37 34.91 4.44
CA GLU A 333 5.29 34.77 5.57
C GLU A 333 4.92 33.59 6.49
N ASN A 334 3.62 33.32 6.69
CA ASN A 334 3.14 32.25 7.57
C ASN A 334 3.48 30.89 6.96
N MET A 335 3.14 30.67 5.68
CA MET A 335 3.45 29.44 4.95
C MET A 335 4.97 29.21 4.92
N ARG A 336 5.75 30.24 4.59
CA ARG A 336 7.21 30.17 4.59
C ARG A 336 7.76 29.77 5.97
N LYS A 337 7.23 30.33 7.06
CA LYS A 337 7.65 29.98 8.43
C LYS A 337 7.35 28.53 8.75
N ILE A 338 6.13 28.05 8.47
CA ILE A 338 5.76 26.65 8.69
C ILE A 338 6.72 25.72 7.93
N LEU A 339 6.82 25.90 6.62
CA LEU A 339 7.63 24.99 5.78
C LEU A 339 9.14 25.06 6.11
N SER A 340 9.68 26.23 6.46
CA SER A 340 11.10 26.35 6.87
C SER A 340 11.38 25.70 8.22
N THR A 341 10.47 25.83 9.18
CA THR A 341 10.60 25.19 10.50
C THR A 341 10.60 23.68 10.36
N GLU A 342 9.67 23.15 9.58
CA GLU A 342 9.54 21.70 9.37
C GLU A 342 10.67 21.11 8.52
N PHE A 343 11.21 21.89 7.59
CA PHE A 343 12.42 21.49 6.86
C PHE A 343 13.63 21.36 7.79
N GLN A 344 13.80 22.29 8.74
CA GLN A 344 14.87 22.20 9.76
C GLN A 344 14.66 20.97 10.65
N SER A 345 13.43 20.71 11.09
CA SER A 345 13.06 19.53 11.87
C SER A 345 13.37 18.23 11.12
N LEU A 346 13.05 18.16 9.82
CA LEU A 346 13.39 17.02 8.95
C LEU A 346 14.91 16.81 8.84
N MET A 347 15.69 17.89 8.68
CA MET A 347 17.15 17.80 8.65
C MET A 347 17.74 17.28 9.96
N GLU A 348 17.17 17.66 11.10
CA GLU A 348 17.56 17.12 12.41
C GLU A 348 17.19 15.64 12.54
N ALA A 349 15.98 15.24 12.13
CA ALA A 349 15.54 13.84 12.11
C ALA A 349 16.45 12.98 11.24
N THR A 350 16.87 13.50 10.08
CA THR A 350 17.82 12.85 9.17
C THR A 350 19.17 12.58 9.85
N ARG A 351 19.69 13.54 10.61
CA ARG A 351 20.95 13.36 11.37
C ARG A 351 20.80 12.31 12.47
N LYS A 352 19.66 12.33 13.22
CA LYS A 352 19.37 11.35 14.27
C LYS A 352 19.21 9.93 13.69
N ALA A 353 18.50 9.79 12.57
CA ALA A 353 18.33 8.51 11.90
C ALA A 353 19.67 7.91 11.44
N ARG A 354 20.55 8.74 10.88
CA ARG A 354 21.89 8.33 10.47
C ARG A 354 22.71 7.82 11.67
N ALA A 355 22.76 8.59 12.75
CA ALA A 355 23.47 8.20 13.96
C ALA A 355 22.94 6.88 14.56
N LYS A 356 21.61 6.67 14.53
CA LYS A 356 20.99 5.42 15.02
C LYS A 356 21.42 4.21 14.19
N LEU A 357 21.44 4.32 12.87
CA LEU A 357 21.83 3.22 11.98
C LEU A 357 23.34 2.94 12.03
N GLU A 358 24.17 3.97 12.17
CA GLU A 358 25.62 3.80 12.35
C GLU A 358 25.93 3.13 13.69
N GLY A 359 25.24 3.52 14.79
CA GLY A 359 25.37 2.92 16.10
C GLY A 359 24.91 1.45 16.17
N SER A 360 23.94 1.05 15.36
CA SER A 360 23.47 -0.34 15.29
C SER A 360 24.44 -1.27 14.55
N LYS A 361 25.38 -0.73 13.77
CA LYS A 361 26.43 -1.50 13.05
C LYS A 361 27.67 -1.75 13.89
N THR A 362 27.80 -1.12 15.08
CA THR A 362 28.91 -1.38 16.00
C THR A 362 28.60 -2.68 16.75
N PRO A 363 29.44 -3.73 16.66
CA PRO A 363 29.26 -4.93 17.46
C PRO A 363 29.21 -4.55 18.95
N PRO A 364 28.43 -5.25 19.79
CA PRO A 364 28.51 -5.04 21.21
C PRO A 364 29.96 -5.31 21.63
N ASP A 365 30.55 -4.37 22.42
CA ASP A 365 31.85 -4.59 23.04
C ASP A 365 31.79 -5.92 23.76
N LEU A 366 32.47 -6.94 23.21
CA LEU A 366 32.71 -8.17 23.92
C LEU A 366 33.47 -7.79 25.20
N PRO A 367 33.02 -8.24 26.39
CA PRO A 367 33.79 -8.00 27.60
C PRO A 367 35.21 -8.53 27.35
N ARG A 368 36.20 -7.64 27.52
CA ARG A 368 37.59 -8.07 27.53
C ARG A 368 37.71 -9.10 28.62
N GLU A 369 38.04 -10.35 28.28
CA GLU A 369 38.50 -11.33 29.23
C GLU A 369 39.70 -10.69 29.94
N GLU A 370 39.53 -10.31 31.21
CA GLU A 370 40.63 -9.95 32.06
C GLU A 370 41.49 -11.20 32.18
N ASP A 371 42.74 -11.09 31.75
CA ASP A 371 43.80 -12.08 31.91
C ASP A 371 43.91 -12.48 33.38
N SER A 372 43.19 -13.49 33.83
CA SER A 372 43.51 -14.22 35.04
C SER A 372 44.47 -15.34 34.67
N VAL A 373 45.74 -14.98 34.57
CA VAL A 373 46.84 -15.94 34.61
C VAL A 373 46.84 -16.56 36.00
N THR A 374 46.21 -17.72 36.16
CA THR A 374 46.54 -18.65 37.24
C THR A 374 47.39 -19.76 36.65
N GLU A 375 48.67 -19.66 36.93
CA GLU A 375 49.62 -20.77 36.82
C GLU A 375 49.08 -21.97 37.65
N ASN A 376 48.59 -22.99 36.96
CA ASN A 376 48.60 -24.37 37.47
C ASN A 376 48.64 -25.30 36.27
N GLY A 377 49.82 -25.84 36.00
CA GLY A 377 50.08 -26.83 34.96
C GLY A 377 49.33 -28.13 35.24
N PRO A 378 48.91 -28.85 34.20
CA PRO A 378 48.23 -30.12 34.34
C PRO A 378 49.23 -31.21 34.72
N ASP A 379 48.99 -31.86 35.88
CA ASP A 379 49.68 -33.05 36.41
C ASP A 379 49.19 -34.28 35.62
N TRP A 380 49.97 -34.74 34.59
CA TRP A 380 49.71 -35.97 33.82
C TRP A 380 50.88 -36.96 33.88
N GLU A 381 51.39 -37.22 35.05
CA GLU A 381 52.32 -38.39 35.30
C GLU A 381 51.75 -39.31 36.35
N ARG A 382 50.94 -40.33 35.98
CA ARG A 382 50.90 -41.61 36.61
C ARG A 382 50.62 -42.72 35.59
N PRO A 383 51.49 -43.75 35.54
CA PRO A 383 51.31 -44.87 34.65
C PRO A 383 50.30 -45.89 35.19
N LEU A 384 49.49 -46.41 34.27
CA LEU A 384 48.66 -47.58 34.47
C LEU A 384 49.53 -48.83 34.41
N LEU A 385 49.50 -49.68 35.46
CA LEU A 385 49.86 -51.07 35.42
C LEU A 385 49.08 -51.84 36.55
N PRO A 386 48.86 -53.10 36.35
CA PRO A 386 48.49 -53.92 35.21
C PRO A 386 46.99 -54.34 35.28
#